data_14590459770e0727bcdc66b7ff2d878b
#
_entry.id   14590459770e0727bcdc66b7ff2d878b
#
_cell.length_a   1.000
_cell.length_b   1.000
_cell.length_c   1.000
_cell.angle_alpha   90.00
_cell.angle_beta   90.00
_cell.angle_gamma   90.00
#
_symmetry.space_group_name_H-M   'P 1'
#
loop_
_entity.id
_entity.type
_entity.pdbx_description
1 polymer ?
#
loop_
_entity_poly.entity_id
_entity_poly.type
_entity_poly.pdbx_seq_one_letter_code
_entity_poly.pdbx_strand_id
1 'polypeptide(L)'
;EIRKTDTIITQEVVNGLSEEQLYVNLNYLWQNYCITGTYEPGSTAKPFTVAAALEDGVIAPDLNLECNGVMEIGDYDIKCHNGPEGWLTLEQAVANSCNVSMMKIAQALGKDEFCESQQIFNIGLKTNIDLAGEARTASLVYVADNMGPTDLATNSFGQNFNVTMIEMIAGFCSLINGGY
;
A
#
# COMPACT_ATOMS: atom_id res chain seq x y z
N GLU A 1 -9.38 -5.34 13.83
CA GLU A 1 -9.77 -5.40 15.26
C GLU A 1 -8.62 -4.87 16.08
N ILE A 2 -8.84 -3.73 16.74
CA ILE A 2 -7.89 -3.19 17.72
C ILE A 2 -7.76 -4.25 18.82
N ARG A 3 -6.55 -4.75 19.02
CA ARG A 3 -6.26 -5.73 20.05
C ARG A 3 -6.79 -5.23 21.39
N LYS A 4 -7.58 -6.03 22.05
CA LYS A 4 -7.86 -5.83 23.48
C LYS A 4 -6.60 -6.21 24.24
N THR A 5 -5.67 -5.28 24.37
CA THR A 5 -4.41 -5.44 25.08
C THR A 5 -4.54 -5.24 26.59
N ASP A 6 -5.74 -5.29 27.14
CA ASP A 6 -5.97 -5.18 28.57
C ASP A 6 -5.86 -6.52 29.31
N THR A 7 -5.24 -7.51 28.68
CA THR A 7 -4.91 -8.74 29.41
C THR A 7 -3.68 -8.46 30.27
N ILE A 8 -3.92 -8.02 31.49
CA ILE A 8 -2.89 -8.02 32.52
C ILE A 8 -2.47 -9.49 32.71
N ILE A 9 -1.26 -9.82 32.30
CA ILE A 9 -0.69 -11.14 32.53
C ILE A 9 -0.41 -11.24 34.01
N THR A 10 -1.34 -11.84 34.76
CA THR A 10 -1.14 -12.12 36.17
C THR A 10 -0.27 -13.37 36.34
N GLN A 11 0.39 -13.50 37.48
CA GLN A 11 1.18 -14.69 37.80
C GLN A 11 0.35 -15.99 37.74
N GLU A 12 -0.96 -15.92 37.99
CA GLU A 12 -1.88 -17.05 37.86
C GLU A 12 -2.05 -17.49 36.38
N VAL A 13 -2.14 -16.54 35.47
CA VAL A 13 -2.20 -16.84 34.05
C VAL A 13 -0.90 -17.48 33.56
N VAL A 14 0.25 -16.94 34.00
CA VAL A 14 1.57 -17.50 33.67
C VAL A 14 1.72 -18.93 34.21
N ASN A 15 1.31 -19.18 35.43
CA ASN A 15 1.43 -20.50 36.07
C ASN A 15 0.52 -21.56 35.43
N GLY A 16 -0.52 -21.16 34.72
CA GLY A 16 -1.44 -22.06 34.00
C GLY A 16 -1.01 -22.40 32.57
N LEU A 17 0.04 -21.76 32.03
CA LEU A 17 0.52 -21.97 30.67
C LEU A 17 1.69 -22.99 30.64
N SER A 18 1.75 -23.79 29.57
CA SER A 18 2.99 -24.52 29.26
C SER A 18 4.08 -23.54 28.83
N GLU A 19 5.35 -23.96 28.86
CA GLU A 19 6.48 -23.15 28.41
C GLU A 19 6.28 -22.70 26.95
N GLU A 20 5.80 -23.59 26.09
CA GLU A 20 5.53 -23.29 24.69
C GLU A 20 4.43 -22.24 24.53
N GLN A 21 3.33 -22.36 25.30
CA GLN A 21 2.25 -21.38 25.31
C GLN A 21 2.71 -20.02 25.85
N LEU A 22 3.55 -20.02 26.87
CA LEU A 22 4.14 -18.81 27.42
C LEU A 22 5.02 -18.10 26.37
N TYR A 23 5.87 -18.85 25.67
CA TYR A 23 6.71 -18.31 24.60
C TYR A 23 5.89 -17.68 23.46
N VAL A 24 4.85 -18.37 23.00
CA VAL A 24 3.96 -17.86 21.95
C VAL A 24 3.28 -16.57 22.41
N ASN A 25 2.76 -16.52 23.62
CA ASN A 25 2.09 -15.33 24.15
C ASN A 25 3.05 -14.16 24.37
N LEU A 26 4.27 -14.40 24.85
CA LEU A 26 5.28 -13.36 25.02
C LEU A 26 5.72 -12.79 23.67
N ASN A 27 5.97 -13.63 22.66
CA ASN A 27 6.29 -13.19 21.32
C ASN A 27 5.17 -12.33 20.73
N TYR A 28 3.91 -12.72 20.93
CA TYR A 28 2.75 -11.95 20.49
C TYR A 28 2.65 -10.58 21.17
N LEU A 29 2.93 -10.51 22.47
CA LEU A 29 2.91 -9.26 23.24
C LEU A 29 4.04 -8.30 22.86
N TRP A 30 5.22 -8.85 22.57
CA TRP A 30 6.40 -8.05 22.20
C TRP A 30 6.41 -7.66 20.72
N GLN A 31 5.52 -8.25 19.93
CA GLN A 31 5.43 -7.94 18.52
C GLN A 31 4.98 -6.50 18.29
N ASN A 32 5.82 -5.69 17.65
CA ASN A 32 5.46 -4.37 17.19
C ASN A 32 4.75 -4.46 15.85
N TYR A 33 3.42 -4.36 15.86
CA TYR A 33 2.59 -4.48 14.66
C TYR A 33 2.99 -3.50 13.53
N CYS A 34 3.46 -2.30 13.87
CA CYS A 34 3.83 -1.30 12.88
C CYS A 34 4.97 -1.74 11.96
N ILE A 35 5.82 -2.65 12.45
CA ILE A 35 6.98 -3.15 11.70
C ILE A 35 6.86 -4.62 11.29
N THR A 36 5.98 -5.40 11.98
CA THR A 36 5.83 -6.83 11.74
C THR A 36 4.56 -7.19 10.98
N GLY A 37 3.50 -6.39 11.14
CA GLY A 37 2.22 -6.61 10.48
C GLY A 37 2.23 -6.08 9.06
N THR A 38 1.72 -6.89 8.12
CA THR A 38 1.55 -6.48 6.71
C THR A 38 0.08 -6.33 6.37
N TYR A 39 -0.23 -5.40 5.48
CA TYR A 39 -1.60 -5.09 5.06
C TYR A 39 -1.62 -4.49 3.65
N GLU A 40 -2.75 -4.55 2.98
CA GLU A 40 -2.98 -3.82 1.74
C GLU A 40 -3.17 -2.33 2.05
N PRO A 41 -2.35 -1.42 1.52
CA PRO A 41 -2.39 0.01 1.89
C PRO A 41 -3.68 0.71 1.43
N GLY A 42 -4.37 0.17 0.44
CA GLY A 42 -5.57 0.78 -0.11
C GLY A 42 -5.29 2.18 -0.65
N SER A 43 -6.26 3.06 -0.52
CA SER A 43 -6.19 4.43 -1.09
C SER A 43 -5.02 5.28 -0.60
N THR A 44 -4.32 4.88 0.45
CA THR A 44 -3.10 5.56 0.88
C THR A 44 -1.93 5.36 -0.11
N ALA A 45 -2.01 4.38 -1.01
CA ALA A 45 -1.02 4.19 -2.08
C ALA A 45 -1.19 5.15 -3.27
N LYS A 46 -2.35 5.77 -3.46
CA LYS A 46 -2.65 6.62 -4.63
C LYS A 46 -1.70 7.80 -4.83
N PRO A 47 -1.27 8.52 -3.78
CA PRO A 47 -0.28 9.57 -3.92
C PRO A 47 1.03 9.11 -4.57
N PHE A 48 1.48 7.87 -4.30
CA PHE A 48 2.69 7.31 -4.92
C PHE A 48 2.49 7.07 -6.41
N THR A 49 1.34 6.53 -6.81
CA THR A 49 0.99 6.34 -8.24
C THR A 49 0.98 7.67 -9.00
N VAL A 50 0.39 8.71 -8.40
CA VAL A 50 0.34 10.04 -9.02
C VAL A 50 1.73 10.68 -9.07
N ALA A 51 2.50 10.61 -7.98
CA ALA A 51 3.84 11.17 -7.93
C ALA A 51 4.78 10.52 -8.95
N ALA A 52 4.74 9.19 -9.08
CA ALA A 52 5.51 8.46 -10.08
C ALA A 52 5.17 8.92 -11.51
N ALA A 53 3.88 9.02 -11.84
CA ALA A 53 3.44 9.41 -13.17
C ALA A 53 3.74 10.89 -13.50
N LEU A 54 3.76 11.78 -12.52
CA LEU A 54 4.18 13.18 -12.66
C LEU A 54 5.70 13.28 -12.86
N GLU A 55 6.48 12.52 -12.08
CA GLU A 55 7.94 12.51 -12.17
C GLU A 55 8.43 11.96 -13.51
N ASP A 56 7.80 10.88 -13.99
CA ASP A 56 8.08 10.31 -15.32
C ASP A 56 7.58 11.18 -16.49
N GLY A 57 6.73 12.17 -16.19
CA GLY A 57 6.18 13.09 -17.20
C GLY A 57 5.11 12.51 -18.11
N VAL A 58 4.57 11.32 -17.79
CA VAL A 58 3.46 10.72 -18.56
C VAL A 58 2.12 11.38 -18.30
N ILE A 59 2.01 12.14 -17.20
CA ILE A 59 0.87 13.01 -16.92
C ILE A 59 1.36 14.42 -16.56
N ALA A 60 0.47 15.41 -16.76
CA ALA A 60 0.70 16.79 -16.35
C ALA A 60 -0.22 17.17 -15.17
N PRO A 61 0.15 18.19 -14.36
CA PRO A 61 -0.66 18.61 -13.21
C PRO A 61 -2.08 19.07 -13.56
N ASP A 62 -2.30 19.54 -14.79
CA ASP A 62 -3.58 20.01 -15.32
C ASP A 62 -4.39 18.90 -16.00
N LEU A 63 -3.97 17.63 -15.87
CA LEU A 63 -4.67 16.49 -16.45
C LEU A 63 -6.11 16.41 -15.94
N ASN A 64 -7.03 16.14 -16.86
CA ASN A 64 -8.41 15.82 -16.56
C ASN A 64 -8.70 14.36 -16.95
N LEU A 65 -9.39 13.65 -16.07
CA LEU A 65 -9.70 12.24 -16.19
C LEU A 65 -11.21 12.01 -16.07
N GLU A 66 -11.76 11.25 -16.98
CA GLU A 66 -13.17 10.84 -16.92
C GLU A 66 -13.31 9.56 -16.11
N CYS A 67 -14.18 9.58 -15.10
CA CYS A 67 -14.57 8.43 -14.30
C CYS A 67 -16.00 8.01 -14.65
N ASN A 68 -16.14 6.89 -15.36
CA ASN A 68 -17.43 6.29 -15.72
C ASN A 68 -17.91 5.27 -14.64
N GLY A 69 -17.25 5.21 -13.49
CA GLY A 69 -17.60 4.34 -12.37
C GLY A 69 -17.06 2.92 -12.47
N VAL A 70 -16.60 2.49 -13.64
CA VAL A 70 -16.04 1.17 -13.91
C VAL A 70 -14.97 1.25 -14.98
N MET A 71 -13.98 0.35 -14.89
CA MET A 71 -12.96 0.15 -15.92
C MET A 71 -12.80 -1.34 -16.19
N GLU A 72 -12.95 -1.75 -17.44
CA GLU A 72 -12.73 -3.11 -17.89
C GLU A 72 -11.24 -3.36 -18.10
N ILE A 73 -10.70 -4.38 -17.43
CA ILE A 73 -9.29 -4.80 -17.52
C ILE A 73 -9.27 -6.31 -17.80
N GLY A 74 -9.00 -6.69 -19.04
CA GLY A 74 -9.16 -8.09 -19.45
C GLY A 74 -10.60 -8.56 -19.29
N ASP A 75 -10.78 -9.62 -18.50
CA ASP A 75 -12.10 -10.20 -18.21
C ASP A 75 -12.75 -9.63 -16.92
N TYR A 76 -12.17 -8.59 -16.32
CA TYR A 76 -12.61 -8.05 -15.03
C TYR A 76 -13.12 -6.62 -15.13
N ASP A 77 -14.28 -6.39 -14.52
CA ASP A 77 -14.86 -5.06 -14.31
C ASP A 77 -14.45 -4.52 -12.94
N ILE A 78 -13.49 -3.61 -12.89
CA ILE A 78 -13.02 -2.98 -11.66
C ILE A 78 -13.81 -1.69 -11.43
N LYS A 79 -14.54 -1.64 -10.31
CA LYS A 79 -15.45 -0.54 -9.99
C LYS A 79 -14.79 0.56 -9.16
N CYS A 80 -15.19 1.80 -9.43
CA CYS A 80 -14.90 2.91 -8.53
C CYS A 80 -15.79 2.83 -7.29
N HIS A 81 -15.26 3.18 -6.12
CA HIS A 81 -16.00 3.10 -4.87
C HIS A 81 -17.22 4.02 -4.84
N ASN A 82 -17.08 5.23 -5.39
CA ASN A 82 -18.14 6.26 -5.37
C ASN A 82 -19.06 6.22 -6.61
N GLY A 83 -18.87 5.26 -7.53
CA GLY A 83 -19.59 5.20 -8.80
C GLY A 83 -19.05 6.18 -9.85
N PRO A 84 -19.82 6.52 -10.89
CA PRO A 84 -19.40 7.45 -11.93
C PRO A 84 -19.35 8.88 -11.39
N GLU A 85 -18.19 9.56 -11.58
CA GLU A 85 -17.95 10.92 -11.09
C GLU A 85 -17.82 11.95 -12.22
N GLY A 86 -17.85 11.48 -13.49
CA GLY A 86 -17.65 12.33 -14.65
C GLY A 86 -16.20 12.80 -14.80
N TRP A 87 -16.01 14.02 -15.28
CA TRP A 87 -14.69 14.61 -15.47
C TRP A 87 -14.13 15.17 -14.15
N LEU A 88 -12.93 14.73 -13.80
CA LEU A 88 -12.20 15.13 -12.60
C LEU A 88 -10.85 15.72 -12.99
N THR A 89 -10.45 16.80 -12.32
CA THR A 89 -9.04 17.22 -12.33
C THR A 89 -8.19 16.20 -11.58
N LEU A 90 -6.88 16.21 -11.78
CA LEU A 90 -5.96 15.32 -11.05
C LEU A 90 -6.14 15.46 -9.53
N GLU A 91 -6.25 16.70 -9.03
CA GLU A 91 -6.51 16.99 -7.61
C GLU A 91 -7.83 16.39 -7.13
N GLN A 92 -8.92 16.57 -7.89
CA GLN A 92 -10.21 15.96 -7.58
C GLN A 92 -10.18 14.44 -7.60
N ALA A 93 -9.45 13.83 -8.55
CA ALA A 93 -9.29 12.40 -8.63
C ALA A 93 -8.62 11.81 -7.38
N VAL A 94 -7.62 12.50 -6.82
CA VAL A 94 -6.97 12.12 -5.55
C VAL A 94 -7.92 12.40 -4.36
N ALA A 95 -8.51 13.59 -4.27
CA ALA A 95 -9.40 13.97 -3.18
C ALA A 95 -10.64 13.07 -3.06
N ASN A 96 -11.23 12.69 -4.19
CA ASN A 96 -12.38 11.76 -4.25
C ASN A 96 -11.95 10.29 -4.17
N SER A 97 -10.64 10.04 -4.10
CA SER A 97 -10.12 8.66 -4.06
C SER A 97 -10.58 7.79 -5.25
N CYS A 98 -10.59 8.36 -6.47
CA CYS A 98 -11.11 7.71 -7.66
C CYS A 98 -10.21 6.56 -8.15
N ASN A 99 -10.70 5.32 -8.10
CA ASN A 99 -9.95 4.14 -8.56
C ASN A 99 -9.75 4.16 -10.08
N VAL A 100 -10.79 4.54 -10.84
CA VAL A 100 -10.73 4.57 -12.32
C VAL A 100 -9.64 5.53 -12.79
N SER A 101 -9.51 6.70 -12.14
CA SER A 101 -8.44 7.64 -12.45
C SER A 101 -7.06 7.06 -12.18
N MET A 102 -6.88 6.38 -11.05
CA MET A 102 -5.59 5.75 -10.70
C MET A 102 -5.21 4.64 -11.68
N MET A 103 -6.17 3.80 -12.09
CA MET A 103 -5.93 2.77 -13.10
C MET A 103 -5.49 3.37 -14.44
N LYS A 104 -6.14 4.45 -14.90
CA LYS A 104 -5.76 5.16 -16.13
C LYS A 104 -4.34 5.75 -16.04
N ILE A 105 -3.99 6.34 -14.90
CA ILE A 105 -2.65 6.89 -14.63
C ILE A 105 -1.60 5.77 -14.66
N ALA A 106 -1.85 4.66 -13.95
CA ALA A 106 -0.92 3.55 -13.93
C ALA A 106 -0.75 2.87 -15.29
N GLN A 107 -1.82 2.79 -16.09
CA GLN A 107 -1.71 2.30 -17.48
C GLN A 107 -0.86 3.23 -18.35
N ALA A 108 -0.96 4.54 -18.16
CA ALA A 108 -0.11 5.50 -18.88
C ALA A 108 1.36 5.40 -18.45
N LEU A 109 1.61 5.16 -17.16
CA LEU A 109 2.95 4.98 -16.61
C LEU A 109 3.59 3.67 -17.10
N GLY A 110 2.82 2.59 -17.15
CA GLY A 110 3.33 1.28 -17.48
C GLY A 110 3.86 0.51 -16.26
N LYS A 111 3.98 -0.81 -16.40
CA LYS A 111 4.33 -1.69 -15.28
C LYS A 111 5.78 -1.57 -14.83
N ASP A 112 6.69 -1.31 -15.77
CA ASP A 112 8.14 -1.24 -15.49
C ASP A 112 8.43 -0.02 -14.61
N GLU A 113 8.02 1.15 -15.03
CA GLU A 113 8.15 2.42 -14.31
C GLU A 113 7.34 2.41 -13.01
N PHE A 114 6.16 1.77 -13.01
CA PHE A 114 5.36 1.61 -11.80
C PHE A 114 6.10 0.79 -10.73
N CYS A 115 6.67 -0.37 -11.10
CA CYS A 115 7.43 -1.20 -10.17
C CYS A 115 8.73 -0.53 -9.71
N GLU A 116 9.43 0.18 -10.60
CA GLU A 116 10.63 0.95 -10.25
C GLU A 116 10.30 2.06 -9.25
N SER A 117 9.22 2.81 -9.48
CA SER A 117 8.77 3.86 -8.57
C SER A 117 8.40 3.34 -7.17
N GLN A 118 7.78 2.16 -7.08
CA GLN A 118 7.51 1.53 -5.79
C GLN A 118 8.80 1.30 -4.99
N GLN A 119 9.87 0.84 -5.64
CA GLN A 119 11.18 0.65 -4.99
C GLN A 119 11.82 1.97 -4.57
N ILE A 120 11.69 3.02 -5.39
CA ILE A 120 12.16 4.38 -5.05
C ILE A 120 11.47 4.88 -3.77
N PHE A 121 10.18 4.60 -3.59
CA PHE A 121 9.44 4.91 -2.36
C PHE A 121 9.68 3.90 -1.22
N ASN A 122 10.66 3.01 -1.34
CA ASN A 122 11.02 1.96 -0.38
C ASN A 122 9.92 0.90 -0.17
N ILE A 123 8.94 0.79 -1.07
CA ILE A 123 7.89 -0.24 -1.01
C ILE A 123 8.51 -1.60 -1.40
N GLY A 124 8.28 -2.61 -0.58
CA GLY A 124 8.89 -3.94 -0.73
C GLY A 124 10.33 -4.04 -0.21
N LEU A 125 10.88 -2.97 0.35
CA LEU A 125 12.23 -2.91 0.89
C LEU A 125 12.20 -2.69 2.41
N LYS A 126 13.24 -3.14 3.08
CA LYS A 126 13.40 -2.85 4.51
C LYS A 126 13.72 -1.38 4.74
N THR A 127 13.07 -0.78 5.72
CA THR A 127 13.39 0.59 6.17
C THR A 127 14.68 0.64 6.99
N ASN A 128 15.14 -0.53 7.47
CA ASN A 128 16.29 -0.67 8.37
C ASN A 128 16.11 0.11 9.68
N ILE A 129 14.88 0.26 10.15
CA ILE A 129 14.62 0.81 11.46
C ILE A 129 15.37 -0.02 12.53
N ASP A 130 16.01 0.65 13.50
CA ASP A 130 16.76 0.00 14.56
C ASP A 130 15.83 -0.67 15.59
N LEU A 131 15.00 -1.59 15.10
CA LEU A 131 14.09 -2.42 15.89
C LEU A 131 14.09 -3.86 15.35
N ALA A 132 14.01 -4.82 16.26
CA ALA A 132 13.93 -6.22 15.87
C ALA A 132 12.55 -6.58 15.29
N GLY A 133 12.53 -7.48 14.32
CA GLY A 133 11.28 -8.07 13.80
C GLY A 133 10.67 -7.35 12.61
N GLU A 134 11.37 -6.43 11.96
CA GLU A 134 10.88 -5.81 10.72
C GLU A 134 10.58 -6.89 9.65
N ALA A 135 9.34 -6.92 9.18
CA ALA A 135 8.89 -7.88 8.18
C ALA A 135 9.61 -7.68 6.83
N ARG A 136 9.71 -8.77 6.07
CA ARG A 136 10.21 -8.75 4.70
C ARG A 136 9.03 -8.79 3.75
N THR A 137 8.82 -7.72 3.02
CA THR A 137 7.68 -7.54 2.12
C THR A 137 8.02 -7.74 0.65
N ALA A 138 9.29 -7.95 0.31
CA ALA A 138 9.75 -8.12 -1.07
C ALA A 138 9.00 -9.21 -1.88
N SER A 139 8.52 -10.27 -1.21
CA SER A 139 7.70 -11.31 -1.85
C SER A 139 6.21 -11.01 -1.86
N LEU A 140 5.79 -9.90 -1.28
CA LEU A 140 4.39 -9.46 -1.15
C LEU A 140 4.06 -8.28 -2.08
N VAL A 141 5.04 -7.84 -2.86
CA VAL A 141 4.90 -6.83 -3.91
C VAL A 141 5.23 -7.44 -5.27
N TYR A 142 4.71 -6.84 -6.32
CA TYR A 142 5.00 -7.28 -7.68
C TYR A 142 6.33 -6.73 -8.19
N VAL A 143 6.93 -7.49 -9.09
CA VAL A 143 8.00 -7.02 -9.98
C VAL A 143 7.47 -7.01 -11.40
N ALA A 144 8.06 -6.20 -12.27
CA ALA A 144 7.56 -5.99 -13.63
C ALA A 144 7.36 -7.29 -14.44
N ASP A 145 8.24 -8.28 -14.23
CA ASP A 145 8.18 -9.56 -14.93
C ASP A 145 6.92 -10.39 -14.62
N ASN A 146 6.38 -10.25 -13.41
CA ASN A 146 5.21 -11.03 -12.96
C ASN A 146 3.93 -10.19 -12.82
N MET A 147 3.98 -8.88 -13.12
CA MET A 147 2.83 -7.98 -13.06
C MET A 147 2.01 -8.04 -14.34
N GLY A 148 0.77 -8.54 -14.22
CA GLY A 148 -0.22 -8.48 -15.29
C GLY A 148 -1.01 -7.15 -15.30
N PRO A 149 -1.84 -6.94 -16.35
CA PRO A 149 -2.64 -5.71 -16.44
C PRO A 149 -3.60 -5.49 -15.27
N THR A 150 -4.19 -6.56 -14.74
CA THR A 150 -5.10 -6.51 -13.59
C THR A 150 -4.34 -6.20 -12.30
N ASP A 151 -3.11 -6.74 -12.16
CA ASP A 151 -2.26 -6.47 -11.01
C ASP A 151 -1.84 -5.00 -10.99
N LEU A 152 -1.40 -4.45 -12.12
CA LEU A 152 -1.08 -3.02 -12.27
C LEU A 152 -2.28 -2.14 -11.91
N ALA A 153 -3.46 -2.49 -12.40
CA ALA A 153 -4.68 -1.76 -12.11
C ALA A 153 -5.00 -1.74 -10.61
N THR A 154 -5.01 -2.90 -9.94
CA THR A 154 -5.32 -3.01 -8.52
C THR A 154 -4.23 -2.40 -7.63
N ASN A 155 -2.96 -2.56 -7.99
CA ASN A 155 -1.83 -1.97 -7.28
C ASN A 155 -1.87 -0.44 -7.34
N SER A 156 -2.37 0.15 -8.42
CA SER A 156 -2.46 1.61 -8.58
C SER A 156 -3.27 2.33 -7.49
N PHE A 157 -4.21 1.61 -6.86
CA PHE A 157 -5.03 2.14 -5.76
C PHE A 157 -4.82 1.36 -4.44
N GLY A 158 -3.74 0.59 -4.34
CA GLY A 158 -3.25 0.00 -3.11
C GLY A 158 -3.85 -1.34 -2.73
N GLN A 159 -4.34 -2.12 -3.67
CA GLN A 159 -4.81 -3.48 -3.47
C GLN A 159 -3.91 -4.51 -4.15
N ASN A 160 -4.02 -5.77 -3.73
CA ASN A 160 -3.30 -6.90 -4.30
C ASN A 160 -1.76 -6.86 -4.06
N PHE A 161 -1.30 -6.12 -3.07
CA PHE A 161 0.06 -6.19 -2.52
C PHE A 161 0.06 -5.78 -1.06
N ASN A 162 1.06 -6.21 -0.30
CA ASN A 162 1.13 -5.93 1.13
C ASN A 162 2.42 -5.23 1.52
N VAL A 163 2.28 -4.27 2.43
CA VAL A 163 3.36 -3.47 3.01
C VAL A 163 3.23 -3.41 4.53
N THR A 164 4.27 -2.98 5.21
CA THR A 164 4.18 -2.62 6.63
C THR A 164 3.80 -1.14 6.81
N MET A 165 3.32 -0.78 8.00
CA MET A 165 3.04 0.63 8.31
C MET A 165 4.30 1.49 8.24
N ILE A 166 5.46 0.94 8.63
CA ILE A 166 6.71 1.70 8.61
C ILE A 166 7.18 1.96 7.17
N GLU A 167 7.00 1.02 6.24
CA GLU A 167 7.29 1.25 4.81
C GLU A 167 6.44 2.38 4.24
N MET A 168 5.12 2.36 4.53
CA MET A 168 4.23 3.43 4.08
C MET A 168 4.61 4.79 4.64
N ILE A 169 4.97 4.87 5.92
CA ILE A 169 5.42 6.13 6.54
C ILE A 169 6.72 6.60 5.90
N ALA A 170 7.69 5.73 5.67
CA ALA A 170 8.95 6.07 5.01
C ALA A 170 8.72 6.64 3.61
N GLY A 171 7.88 5.99 2.80
CA GLY A 171 7.48 6.49 1.49
C GLY A 171 6.78 7.85 1.55
N PHE A 172 5.84 8.04 2.49
CA PHE A 172 5.19 9.35 2.67
C PHE A 172 6.16 10.44 3.10
N CYS A 173 7.14 10.12 3.96
CA CYS A 173 8.18 11.08 4.32
C CYS A 173 8.93 11.59 3.08
N SER A 174 9.27 10.72 2.13
CA SER A 174 9.93 11.14 0.90
C SER A 174 9.06 12.07 0.05
N LEU A 175 7.74 11.82 -0.02
CA LEU A 175 6.81 12.70 -0.76
C LEU A 175 6.73 14.12 -0.18
N ILE A 176 6.78 14.27 1.15
CA ILE A 176 6.56 15.58 1.80
C ILE A 176 7.85 16.31 2.16
N ASN A 177 9.01 15.63 2.13
CA ASN A 177 10.32 16.19 2.51
C ASN A 177 11.20 16.54 1.30
N GLY A 178 10.65 16.57 0.08
CA GLY A 178 11.40 16.85 -1.12
C GLY A 178 12.31 15.69 -1.58
N GLY A 179 11.91 14.44 -1.29
CA GLY A 179 12.61 13.24 -1.74
C GLY A 179 13.65 12.68 -0.77
N TYR A 180 13.63 13.10 0.50
CA TYR A 180 14.58 12.64 1.55
C TYR A 180 13.90 11.76 2.59
#